data_cd388d556548e24ce37a8cf2890809ab
#
_entry.id   cd388d556548e24ce37a8cf2890809ab
#
_cell.length_a   1.000
_cell.length_b   1.000
_cell.length_c   1.000
_cell.angle_alpha   90.00
_cell.angle_beta   90.00
_cell.angle_gamma   90.00
#
_symmetry.space_group_name_H-M   'P 1'
#
loop_
_entity.id
_entity.type
_entity.pdbx_description
1 polymer ?
#
loop_
_entity_poly.entity_id
_entity_poly.type
_entity_poly.pdbx_seq_one_letter_code
_entity_poly.pdbx_strand_id
1 'polypeptide(L)'
;MDKSQYLTTGELAKLMHVTKNTLFHYDKIGLFSPEIVLDNEYRYYSIHQIEVLEAIIMLKELGMSLKEIQAFLSDRTPEKLLELFEKEEQILAEKIWLLKDRRQWMEEKSKKIRAYLEKEKDEIFVCEKPGRYYLMDDAYLDVSESEFAERTAELINFYENNSKSICYEIGCIQYAKDVRRQIYANYSNVILLMKHKPGGMSCHFMPAGKYLTTYFKGHWRNIGDAYRKLLAYADEHQITLAEEFLEVYTVDQLMAETVEEYVTEISVRICGGDMDEL
;
A
#
# COMPACT_ATOMS: atom_id res chain seq x y z
N MET A 1 -0.96 10.17 58.47
CA MET A 1 -0.59 9.75 57.12
C MET A 1 0.92 9.80 57.00
N ASP A 2 1.56 8.67 56.82
CA ASP A 2 3.01 8.66 56.56
C ASP A 2 3.25 9.13 55.13
N LYS A 3 3.74 10.38 54.99
CA LYS A 3 3.96 11.03 53.69
C LYS A 3 5.00 10.32 52.81
N SER A 4 5.81 9.42 53.38
CA SER A 4 6.81 8.66 52.66
C SER A 4 6.23 7.57 51.73
N GLN A 5 4.96 7.19 51.95
CA GLN A 5 4.27 6.13 51.22
C GLN A 5 3.29 6.61 50.17
N TYR A 6 3.15 7.93 49.99
CA TYR A 6 2.15 8.52 49.11
C TYR A 6 2.73 9.64 48.25
N LEU A 7 2.30 9.67 47.00
CA LEU A 7 2.61 10.69 46.00
C LEU A 7 1.38 11.53 45.70
N THR A 8 1.56 12.82 45.58
CA THR A 8 0.52 13.71 45.05
C THR A 8 0.32 13.43 43.53
N THR A 9 -0.81 13.88 42.98
CA THR A 9 -1.04 13.79 41.51
C THR A 9 0.11 14.40 40.72
N GLY A 10 0.72 15.50 41.22
CA GLY A 10 1.83 16.14 40.50
C GLY A 10 3.12 15.36 40.55
N GLU A 11 3.44 14.75 41.66
CA GLU A 11 4.64 13.92 41.82
C GLU A 11 4.53 12.64 41.02
N LEU A 12 3.37 11.95 41.09
CA LEU A 12 3.13 10.76 40.29
C LEU A 12 3.16 11.05 38.77
N ALA A 13 2.52 12.14 38.33
CA ALA A 13 2.52 12.56 36.93
C ALA A 13 3.95 12.81 36.42
N LYS A 14 4.78 13.49 37.24
CA LYS A 14 6.17 13.75 36.90
C LYS A 14 7.01 12.46 36.86
N LEU A 15 6.82 11.59 37.85
CA LEU A 15 7.56 10.33 37.96
C LEU A 15 7.26 9.39 36.81
N MET A 16 5.99 9.28 36.43
CA MET A 16 5.52 8.34 35.39
C MET A 16 5.44 8.97 33.99
N HIS A 17 5.95 10.21 33.80
CA HIS A 17 5.94 10.94 32.54
C HIS A 17 4.57 11.06 31.88
N VAL A 18 3.51 11.20 32.69
CA VAL A 18 2.14 11.46 32.26
C VAL A 18 1.68 12.86 32.65
N THR A 19 0.57 13.35 32.09
CA THR A 19 0.01 14.63 32.53
C THR A 19 -0.91 14.44 33.74
N LYS A 20 -1.06 15.48 34.55
CA LYS A 20 -2.09 15.50 35.63
C LYS A 20 -3.49 15.23 35.05
N ASN A 21 -3.79 15.79 33.89
CA ASN A 21 -5.06 15.58 33.19
C ASN A 21 -5.30 14.11 32.83
N THR A 22 -4.25 13.37 32.46
CA THR A 22 -4.34 11.93 32.25
C THR A 22 -4.78 11.20 33.52
N LEU A 23 -4.17 11.49 34.66
CA LEU A 23 -4.54 10.89 35.94
C LEU A 23 -5.96 11.25 36.35
N PHE A 24 -6.38 12.50 36.17
CA PHE A 24 -7.77 12.93 36.42
C PHE A 24 -8.76 12.23 35.48
N HIS A 25 -8.38 12.03 34.22
CA HIS A 25 -9.21 11.30 33.29
C HIS A 25 -9.35 9.82 33.69
N TYR A 26 -8.24 9.18 34.07
CA TYR A 26 -8.25 7.78 34.53
C TYR A 26 -9.09 7.58 35.79
N ASP A 27 -9.00 8.52 36.74
CA ASP A 27 -9.85 8.53 37.94
C ASP A 27 -11.33 8.67 37.55
N LYS A 28 -11.66 9.64 36.68
CA LYS A 28 -13.04 9.90 36.24
C LYS A 28 -13.70 8.69 35.55
N ILE A 29 -12.95 7.92 34.79
CA ILE A 29 -13.47 6.71 34.09
C ILE A 29 -13.36 5.45 34.96
N GLY A 30 -12.82 5.53 36.16
CA GLY A 30 -12.65 4.39 37.07
C GLY A 30 -11.56 3.42 36.66
N LEU A 31 -10.62 3.85 35.79
CA LEU A 31 -9.50 3.02 35.37
C LEU A 31 -8.37 2.99 36.40
N PHE A 32 -8.06 4.16 36.98
CA PHE A 32 -7.00 4.33 37.98
C PHE A 32 -7.34 5.47 38.91
N SER A 33 -7.83 5.16 40.13
CA SER A 33 -8.24 6.12 41.10
C SER A 33 -7.21 6.29 42.22
N PRO A 34 -7.11 7.48 42.85
CA PRO A 34 -6.25 7.69 44.00
C PRO A 34 -6.69 6.83 45.17
N GLU A 35 -5.76 6.37 45.98
CA GLU A 35 -6.06 5.62 47.21
C GLU A 35 -6.72 6.53 48.29
N ILE A 36 -6.31 7.79 48.32
CA ILE A 36 -6.84 8.76 49.28
C ILE A 36 -7.23 10.04 48.53
N VAL A 37 -8.45 10.53 48.85
CA VAL A 37 -8.91 11.89 48.49
C VAL A 37 -9.24 12.61 49.80
N LEU A 38 -8.60 13.74 50.03
CA LEU A 38 -8.88 14.57 51.23
C LEU A 38 -10.09 15.47 50.99
N ASP A 39 -10.64 16.04 52.08
CA ASP A 39 -11.78 16.97 52.05
C ASP A 39 -11.55 18.21 51.16
N ASN A 40 -10.31 18.59 50.96
CA ASN A 40 -9.87 19.68 50.05
C ASN A 40 -9.61 19.22 48.63
N GLU A 41 -10.11 18.03 48.23
CA GLU A 41 -9.99 17.39 46.94
C GLU A 41 -8.55 17.01 46.50
N TYR A 42 -7.57 17.10 47.42
CA TYR A 42 -6.22 16.63 47.13
C TYR A 42 -6.18 15.10 47.04
N ARG A 43 -5.61 14.62 45.92
CA ARG A 43 -5.48 13.20 45.57
C ARG A 43 -4.11 12.69 45.90
N TYR A 44 -4.06 11.55 46.57
CA TYR A 44 -2.83 10.85 46.91
C TYR A 44 -2.86 9.40 46.43
N TYR A 45 -1.77 9.00 45.84
CA TYR A 45 -1.57 7.68 45.26
C TYR A 45 -0.49 6.97 46.09
N SER A 46 -0.69 5.71 46.48
CA SER A 46 0.34 4.97 47.17
C SER A 46 1.47 4.57 46.22
N ILE A 47 2.65 4.31 46.79
CA ILE A 47 3.81 3.83 46.01
C ILE A 47 3.51 2.51 45.28
N HIS A 48 2.63 1.65 45.82
CA HIS A 48 2.18 0.40 45.19
C HIS A 48 1.32 0.60 43.95
N GLN A 49 0.71 1.78 43.78
CA GLN A 49 -0.07 2.10 42.60
C GLN A 49 0.83 2.44 41.41
N ILE A 50 2.14 2.67 41.61
CA ILE A 50 3.08 2.93 40.51
C ILE A 50 3.11 1.74 39.53
N GLU A 51 3.20 0.50 40.04
CA GLU A 51 3.20 -0.71 39.21
C GLU A 51 1.91 -0.87 38.40
N VAL A 52 0.77 -0.52 38.99
CA VAL A 52 -0.54 -0.55 38.31
C VAL A 52 -0.59 0.49 37.17
N LEU A 53 -0.09 1.70 37.45
CA LEU A 53 -0.05 2.75 36.42
C LEU A 53 0.93 2.40 35.29
N GLU A 54 2.08 1.79 35.61
CA GLU A 54 3.04 1.29 34.64
C GLU A 54 2.41 0.23 33.72
N ALA A 55 1.67 -0.72 34.30
CA ALA A 55 0.92 -1.72 33.54
C ALA A 55 -0.10 -1.08 32.58
N ILE A 56 -0.85 -0.05 33.06
CA ILE A 56 -1.80 0.69 32.21
C ILE A 56 -1.08 1.39 31.04
N ILE A 57 0.06 2.03 31.31
CA ILE A 57 0.85 2.71 30.27
C ILE A 57 1.34 1.70 29.24
N MET A 58 1.92 0.58 29.67
CA MET A 58 2.41 -0.48 28.82
C MET A 58 1.29 -1.05 27.93
N LEU A 59 0.15 -1.39 28.49
CA LEU A 59 -0.97 -1.94 27.71
C LEU A 59 -1.53 -0.91 26.70
N LYS A 60 -1.49 0.39 27.05
CA LYS A 60 -1.86 1.47 26.13
C LYS A 60 -0.85 1.61 24.99
N GLU A 61 0.46 1.49 25.25
CA GLU A 61 1.51 1.51 24.21
C GLU A 61 1.39 0.33 23.26
N LEU A 62 0.93 -0.83 23.73
CA LEU A 62 0.59 -1.98 22.90
C LEU A 62 -0.64 -1.76 21.99
N GLY A 63 -1.36 -0.65 22.17
CA GLY A 63 -2.46 -0.26 21.30
C GLY A 63 -3.86 -0.49 21.87
N MET A 64 -3.97 -0.97 23.11
CA MET A 64 -5.26 -1.21 23.77
C MET A 64 -6.03 0.08 24.04
N SER A 65 -7.32 0.04 23.88
CA SER A 65 -8.22 1.10 24.35
C SER A 65 -8.31 1.11 25.88
N LEU A 66 -8.58 2.27 26.46
CA LEU A 66 -8.76 2.39 27.93
C LEU A 66 -9.88 1.48 28.46
N LYS A 67 -10.89 1.21 27.66
CA LYS A 67 -11.99 0.30 28.00
C LYS A 67 -11.54 -1.16 28.07
N GLU A 68 -10.71 -1.60 27.12
CA GLU A 68 -10.13 -2.95 27.13
C GLU A 68 -9.16 -3.12 28.29
N ILE A 69 -8.32 -2.11 28.58
CA ILE A 69 -7.42 -2.13 29.75
C ILE A 69 -8.23 -2.24 31.05
N GLN A 70 -9.31 -1.47 31.20
CA GLN A 70 -10.17 -1.52 32.37
C GLN A 70 -10.80 -2.90 32.57
N ALA A 71 -11.33 -3.49 31.48
CA ALA A 71 -11.90 -4.83 31.51
C ALA A 71 -10.86 -5.89 31.90
N PHE A 72 -9.65 -5.81 31.35
CA PHE A 72 -8.56 -6.70 31.69
C PHE A 72 -8.14 -6.57 33.16
N LEU A 73 -7.94 -5.35 33.66
CA LEU A 73 -7.50 -5.11 35.04
C LEU A 73 -8.54 -5.55 36.10
N SER A 74 -9.83 -5.59 35.76
CA SER A 74 -10.89 -6.05 36.67
C SER A 74 -10.93 -7.57 36.87
N ASP A 75 -10.39 -8.32 35.90
CA ASP A 75 -10.40 -9.80 35.92
C ASP A 75 -9.12 -10.38 35.27
N ARG A 76 -7.98 -9.93 35.79
CA ARG A 76 -6.65 -10.29 35.26
C ARG A 76 -6.22 -11.65 35.76
N THR A 77 -5.82 -12.52 34.82
CA THR A 77 -5.13 -13.77 35.07
C THR A 77 -3.95 -13.93 34.08
N PRO A 78 -2.96 -14.79 34.38
CA PRO A 78 -1.87 -15.06 33.45
C PRO A 78 -2.38 -15.56 32.09
N GLU A 79 -3.43 -16.41 32.09
CA GLU A 79 -4.01 -16.96 30.86
C GLU A 79 -4.61 -15.86 29.98
N LYS A 80 -5.38 -14.94 30.59
CA LYS A 80 -5.96 -13.80 29.87
C LYS A 80 -4.89 -12.83 29.32
N LEU A 81 -3.77 -12.70 30.02
CA LEU A 81 -2.66 -11.90 29.54
C LEU A 81 -2.00 -12.55 28.31
N LEU A 82 -1.84 -13.88 28.31
CA LEU A 82 -1.32 -14.61 27.15
C LEU A 82 -2.25 -14.47 25.92
N GLU A 83 -3.56 -14.69 26.10
CA GLU A 83 -4.55 -14.49 25.02
C GLU A 83 -4.51 -13.05 24.45
N LEU A 84 -4.35 -12.07 25.34
CA LEU A 84 -4.21 -10.68 24.94
C LEU A 84 -2.95 -10.44 24.12
N PHE A 85 -1.81 -10.93 24.57
CA PHE A 85 -0.54 -10.78 23.85
C PHE A 85 -0.57 -11.45 22.49
N GLU A 86 -1.13 -12.67 22.39
CA GLU A 86 -1.30 -13.36 21.10
C GLU A 86 -2.14 -12.54 20.12
N LYS A 87 -3.24 -11.93 20.59
CA LYS A 87 -4.08 -11.04 19.76
C LYS A 87 -3.32 -9.80 19.31
N GLU A 88 -2.64 -9.11 20.22
CA GLU A 88 -1.91 -7.88 19.90
C GLU A 88 -0.70 -8.16 18.99
N GLU A 89 -0.01 -9.29 19.17
CA GLU A 89 1.06 -9.73 18.28
C GLU A 89 0.58 -9.91 16.84
N GLN A 90 -0.59 -10.52 16.65
CA GLN A 90 -1.20 -10.66 15.31
C GLN A 90 -1.50 -9.29 14.68
N ILE A 91 -2.10 -8.38 15.45
CA ILE A 91 -2.41 -7.01 14.98
C ILE A 91 -1.12 -6.26 14.59
N LEU A 92 -0.07 -6.39 15.41
CA LEU A 92 1.24 -5.77 15.13
C LEU A 92 1.89 -6.38 13.90
N ALA A 93 1.85 -7.70 13.75
CA ALA A 93 2.39 -8.39 12.57
C ALA A 93 1.71 -7.91 11.27
N GLU A 94 0.39 -7.74 11.29
CA GLU A 94 -0.36 -7.16 10.16
C GLU A 94 0.06 -5.72 9.85
N LYS A 95 0.18 -4.86 10.87
CA LYS A 95 0.64 -3.48 10.69
C LYS A 95 2.05 -3.41 10.11
N ILE A 96 2.97 -4.24 10.61
CA ILE A 96 4.34 -4.34 10.10
C ILE A 96 4.34 -4.77 8.64
N TRP A 97 3.53 -5.75 8.28
CA TRP A 97 3.41 -6.22 6.91
C TRP A 97 2.93 -5.09 5.98
N LEU A 98 1.86 -4.38 6.35
CA LEU A 98 1.33 -3.24 5.58
C LEU A 98 2.37 -2.13 5.39
N LEU A 99 3.13 -1.79 6.44
CA LEU A 99 4.17 -0.77 6.35
C LEU A 99 5.32 -1.20 5.43
N LYS A 100 5.72 -2.48 5.47
CA LYS A 100 6.73 -3.05 4.57
C LYS A 100 6.25 -3.05 3.11
N ASP A 101 5.01 -3.42 2.87
CA ASP A 101 4.38 -3.43 1.54
C ASP A 101 4.37 -2.01 0.93
N ARG A 102 3.91 -1.01 1.69
CA ARG A 102 3.93 0.41 1.27
C ARG A 102 5.34 0.92 0.98
N ARG A 103 6.30 0.63 1.87
CA ARG A 103 7.69 1.02 1.66
C ARG A 103 8.24 0.43 0.37
N GLN A 104 7.99 -0.85 0.14
CA GLN A 104 8.46 -1.53 -1.06
C GLN A 104 7.83 -0.95 -2.33
N TRP A 105 6.54 -0.65 -2.31
CA TRP A 105 5.87 0.02 -3.43
C TRP A 105 6.53 1.38 -3.74
N MET A 106 6.82 2.19 -2.71
CA MET A 106 7.54 3.47 -2.92
C MET A 106 8.94 3.28 -3.51
N GLU A 107 9.68 2.26 -3.06
CA GLU A 107 11.00 1.93 -3.60
C GLU A 107 10.92 1.51 -5.08
N GLU A 108 9.95 0.67 -5.44
CA GLU A 108 9.72 0.23 -6.83
C GLU A 108 9.26 1.39 -7.73
N LYS A 109 8.32 2.22 -7.28
CA LYS A 109 7.88 3.42 -8.02
C LYS A 109 9.06 4.39 -8.24
N SER A 110 9.87 4.62 -7.21
CA SER A 110 11.08 5.46 -7.31
C SER A 110 12.09 4.92 -8.31
N LYS A 111 12.31 3.60 -8.34
CA LYS A 111 13.21 2.96 -9.33
C LYS A 111 12.69 3.16 -10.75
N LYS A 112 11.39 2.98 -10.98
CA LYS A 112 10.78 3.19 -12.30
C LYS A 112 10.92 4.63 -12.79
N ILE A 113 10.66 5.59 -11.90
CA ILE A 113 10.83 7.01 -12.24
C ILE A 113 12.28 7.32 -12.61
N ARG A 114 13.25 6.84 -11.83
CA ARG A 114 14.68 7.02 -12.14
C ARG A 114 15.05 6.38 -13.48
N ALA A 115 14.63 5.15 -13.71
CA ALA A 115 14.88 4.46 -14.98
C ALA A 115 14.31 5.25 -16.18
N TYR A 116 13.11 5.82 -16.04
CA TYR A 116 12.54 6.70 -17.05
C TYR A 116 13.39 7.97 -17.28
N LEU A 117 13.84 8.62 -16.19
CA LEU A 117 14.63 9.86 -16.29
C LEU A 117 16.03 9.66 -16.90
N GLU A 118 16.54 8.42 -16.91
CA GLU A 118 17.81 8.05 -17.52
C GLU A 118 17.69 7.69 -19.00
N LYS A 119 16.45 7.53 -19.53
CA LYS A 119 16.19 7.13 -20.90
C LYS A 119 16.04 8.31 -21.85
N GLU A 120 16.52 8.13 -23.06
CA GLU A 120 16.28 9.09 -24.13
C GLU A 120 14.83 9.04 -24.62
N LYS A 121 14.38 10.15 -25.19
CA LYS A 121 13.04 10.21 -25.75
C LYS A 121 12.88 9.18 -26.88
N ASP A 122 11.79 8.42 -26.83
CA ASP A 122 11.44 7.39 -27.82
C ASP A 122 12.44 6.21 -27.92
N GLU A 123 13.31 6.03 -26.91
CA GLU A 123 14.22 4.89 -26.84
C GLU A 123 13.45 3.57 -26.73
N ILE A 124 13.86 2.58 -27.50
CA ILE A 124 13.36 1.20 -27.38
C ILE A 124 14.46 0.36 -26.77
N PHE A 125 14.14 -0.37 -25.71
CA PHE A 125 15.11 -1.15 -24.96
C PHE A 125 14.52 -2.46 -24.46
N VAL A 126 15.40 -3.42 -24.16
CA VAL A 126 15.04 -4.67 -23.51
C VAL A 126 15.29 -4.54 -22.00
N CYS A 127 14.33 -4.94 -21.21
CA CYS A 127 14.50 -5.01 -19.76
C CYS A 127 13.90 -6.29 -19.17
N GLU A 128 14.45 -6.76 -18.06
CA GLU A 128 13.87 -7.86 -17.30
C GLU A 128 12.77 -7.36 -16.37
N LYS A 129 11.60 -7.99 -16.42
CA LYS A 129 10.49 -7.70 -15.51
C LYS A 129 10.18 -8.93 -14.65
N PRO A 130 9.90 -8.70 -13.34
CA PRO A 130 9.45 -9.78 -12.47
C PRO A 130 8.03 -10.22 -12.83
N GLY A 131 7.66 -11.44 -12.46
CA GLY A 131 6.28 -11.88 -12.54
C GLY A 131 5.38 -11.04 -11.62
N ARG A 132 4.18 -10.72 -12.12
CA ARG A 132 3.20 -9.87 -11.43
C ARG A 132 1.81 -10.50 -11.52
N TYR A 133 1.02 -10.28 -10.49
CA TYR A 133 -0.40 -10.60 -10.54
C TYR A 133 -1.19 -9.39 -11.03
N TYR A 134 -2.33 -9.61 -11.67
CA TYR A 134 -3.22 -8.51 -12.01
C TYR A 134 -4.69 -8.92 -11.93
N LEU A 135 -5.51 -7.98 -11.51
CA LEU A 135 -6.95 -8.01 -11.73
C LEU A 135 -7.22 -7.32 -13.06
N MET A 136 -8.22 -7.79 -13.76
CA MET A 136 -8.63 -7.26 -15.04
C MET A 136 -10.15 -7.10 -15.04
N ASP A 137 -10.60 -5.98 -15.52
CA ASP A 137 -11.99 -5.79 -15.83
C ASP A 137 -12.34 -6.43 -17.19
N ASP A 138 -13.57 -6.94 -17.32
CA ASP A 138 -14.02 -7.58 -18.55
C ASP A 138 -13.95 -6.61 -19.74
N ALA A 139 -13.45 -7.13 -20.86
CA ALA A 139 -13.18 -6.36 -22.04
C ALA A 139 -14.46 -5.91 -22.76
N TYR A 140 -14.64 -4.62 -22.92
CA TYR A 140 -15.60 -4.06 -23.85
C TYR A 140 -14.87 -3.21 -24.88
N LEU A 141 -15.11 -3.46 -26.16
CA LEU A 141 -14.57 -2.66 -27.23
C LEU A 141 -15.31 -1.32 -27.26
N ASP A 142 -14.56 -0.24 -27.46
CA ASP A 142 -15.09 1.09 -27.77
C ASP A 142 -15.81 1.80 -26.59
N VAL A 143 -15.18 1.82 -25.40
CA VAL A 143 -15.67 2.58 -24.26
C VAL A 143 -15.27 4.06 -24.31
N SER A 144 -16.14 4.94 -23.83
CA SER A 144 -15.83 6.36 -23.64
C SER A 144 -14.84 6.58 -22.49
N GLU A 145 -14.20 7.77 -22.44
CA GLU A 145 -13.29 8.12 -21.33
C GLU A 145 -13.98 8.07 -19.96
N SER A 146 -15.26 8.47 -19.91
CA SER A 146 -16.01 8.43 -18.65
C SER A 146 -16.28 7.01 -18.19
N GLU A 147 -16.65 6.11 -19.11
CA GLU A 147 -16.83 4.69 -18.81
C GLU A 147 -15.51 4.03 -18.37
N PHE A 148 -14.38 4.37 -19.03
CA PHE A 148 -13.07 3.91 -18.62
C PHE A 148 -12.74 4.36 -17.18
N ALA A 149 -13.00 5.62 -16.84
CA ALA A 149 -12.77 6.14 -15.50
C ALA A 149 -13.66 5.48 -14.44
N GLU A 150 -14.95 5.28 -14.76
CA GLU A 150 -15.91 4.59 -13.88
C GLU A 150 -15.47 3.15 -13.60
N ARG A 151 -15.12 2.40 -14.64
CA ARG A 151 -14.64 1.02 -14.52
C ARG A 151 -13.33 0.90 -13.75
N THR A 152 -12.41 1.84 -13.99
CA THR A 152 -11.17 1.92 -13.20
C THR A 152 -11.48 2.11 -11.72
N ALA A 153 -12.39 3.03 -11.40
CA ALA A 153 -12.81 3.27 -10.02
C ALA A 153 -13.52 2.05 -9.39
N GLU A 154 -14.36 1.35 -10.15
CA GLU A 154 -15.01 0.12 -9.68
C GLU A 154 -14.00 -0.99 -9.38
N LEU A 155 -13.01 -1.18 -10.27
CA LEU A 155 -11.96 -2.19 -10.07
C LEU A 155 -11.07 -1.86 -8.85
N ILE A 156 -10.73 -0.57 -8.66
CA ILE A 156 -10.01 -0.09 -7.48
C ILE A 156 -10.83 -0.35 -6.22
N ASN A 157 -12.09 0.05 -6.18
CA ASN A 157 -12.98 -0.16 -5.04
C ASN A 157 -13.14 -1.65 -4.72
N PHE A 158 -13.28 -2.50 -5.74
CA PHE A 158 -13.33 -3.94 -5.55
C PHE A 158 -12.04 -4.46 -4.89
N TYR A 159 -10.87 -4.04 -5.38
CA TYR A 159 -9.60 -4.45 -4.80
C TYR A 159 -9.44 -3.97 -3.36
N GLU A 160 -9.65 -2.68 -3.09
CA GLU A 160 -9.47 -2.08 -1.75
C GLU A 160 -10.41 -2.66 -0.70
N ASN A 161 -11.63 -3.02 -1.09
CA ASN A 161 -12.59 -3.65 -0.18
C ASN A 161 -12.25 -5.13 0.14
N ASN A 162 -11.44 -5.79 -0.69
CA ASN A 162 -11.10 -7.21 -0.56
C ASN A 162 -9.61 -7.46 -0.28
N SER A 163 -8.77 -6.45 -0.26
CA SER A 163 -7.33 -6.55 -0.02
C SER A 163 -6.91 -5.71 1.18
N LYS A 164 -5.94 -6.21 1.93
CA LYS A 164 -5.25 -5.42 2.97
C LYS A 164 -4.20 -4.48 2.38
N SER A 165 -3.67 -4.79 1.19
CA SER A 165 -2.73 -3.94 0.47
C SER A 165 -3.48 -2.92 -0.37
N ILE A 166 -2.99 -1.69 -0.40
CA ILE A 166 -3.43 -0.63 -1.33
C ILE A 166 -2.38 -0.36 -2.40
N CYS A 167 -1.39 -1.27 -2.51
CA CYS A 167 -0.25 -1.10 -3.41
C CYS A 167 -0.52 -1.81 -4.73
N TYR A 168 -0.92 -1.03 -5.73
CA TYR A 168 -1.15 -1.46 -7.10
C TYR A 168 -0.66 -0.40 -8.09
N GLU A 169 -0.57 -0.79 -9.35
CA GLU A 169 -0.34 0.10 -10.48
C GLU A 169 -1.49 -0.06 -11.47
N ILE A 170 -2.01 1.06 -11.93
CA ILE A 170 -3.06 1.07 -12.95
C ILE A 170 -2.39 0.93 -14.32
N GLY A 171 -2.97 0.11 -15.15
CA GLY A 171 -2.52 -0.11 -16.51
C GLY A 171 -3.63 -0.62 -17.42
N CYS A 172 -3.25 -0.91 -18.66
CA CYS A 172 -4.12 -1.50 -19.66
C CYS A 172 -3.40 -2.63 -20.38
N ILE A 173 -4.15 -3.58 -20.92
CA ILE A 173 -3.66 -4.57 -21.85
C ILE A 173 -4.20 -4.25 -23.23
N GLN A 174 -3.29 -4.18 -24.21
CA GLN A 174 -3.63 -4.11 -25.64
C GLN A 174 -3.22 -5.42 -26.32
N TYR A 175 -4.09 -5.94 -27.16
CA TYR A 175 -3.79 -7.19 -27.84
C TYR A 175 -3.06 -6.95 -29.17
N ALA A 176 -2.06 -7.77 -29.47
CA ALA A 176 -1.25 -7.69 -30.69
C ALA A 176 -2.09 -7.68 -31.98
N LYS A 177 -3.20 -8.43 -32.02
CA LYS A 177 -4.15 -8.44 -33.14
C LYS A 177 -4.74 -7.06 -33.44
N ASP A 178 -5.02 -6.26 -32.41
CA ASP A 178 -5.64 -4.94 -32.52
C ASP A 178 -4.56 -3.89 -32.83
N VAL A 179 -3.41 -3.97 -32.16
CA VAL A 179 -2.24 -3.13 -32.38
C VAL A 179 -1.78 -3.22 -33.84
N ARG A 180 -1.70 -4.43 -34.43
CA ARG A 180 -1.33 -4.66 -35.85
C ARG A 180 -2.38 -4.10 -36.83
N ARG A 181 -3.62 -3.96 -36.40
CA ARG A 181 -4.69 -3.29 -37.15
C ARG A 181 -4.75 -1.77 -36.94
N GLN A 182 -3.77 -1.22 -36.21
CA GLN A 182 -3.69 0.19 -35.85
C GLN A 182 -4.84 0.65 -34.93
N ILE A 183 -5.36 -0.25 -34.13
CA ILE A 183 -6.35 0.06 -33.07
C ILE A 183 -5.59 0.15 -31.76
N TYR A 184 -5.35 1.36 -31.26
CA TYR A 184 -4.47 1.59 -30.12
C TYR A 184 -5.18 2.12 -28.88
N ALA A 185 -6.39 2.64 -29.00
CA ALA A 185 -7.07 3.35 -27.92
C ALA A 185 -8.47 2.79 -27.66
N ASN A 186 -8.58 1.48 -27.72
CA ASN A 186 -9.86 0.80 -27.52
C ASN A 186 -10.17 0.50 -26.05
N TYR A 187 -9.32 0.87 -25.08
CA TYR A 187 -9.48 0.75 -23.61
C TYR A 187 -10.24 -0.49 -23.13
N SER A 188 -10.05 -1.57 -23.84
CA SER A 188 -10.84 -2.78 -23.62
C SER A 188 -10.57 -3.45 -22.27
N ASN A 189 -9.39 -3.23 -21.69
CA ASN A 189 -8.99 -3.92 -20.46
C ASN A 189 -8.23 -2.98 -19.53
N VAL A 190 -8.88 -2.56 -18.46
CA VAL A 190 -8.20 -1.94 -17.32
C VAL A 190 -7.64 -3.03 -16.44
N ILE A 191 -6.42 -2.86 -15.98
CA ILE A 191 -5.81 -3.77 -15.02
C ILE A 191 -5.27 -3.05 -13.79
N LEU A 192 -5.27 -3.75 -12.66
CA LEU A 192 -4.52 -3.40 -11.48
C LEU A 192 -3.39 -4.41 -11.31
N LEU A 193 -2.15 -3.96 -11.51
CA LEU A 193 -0.96 -4.79 -11.32
C LEU A 193 -0.54 -4.78 -9.86
N MET A 194 -0.26 -5.98 -9.35
CA MET A 194 0.13 -6.21 -7.96
C MET A 194 1.35 -7.12 -7.91
N LYS A 195 2.15 -6.94 -6.88
CA LYS A 195 3.30 -7.82 -6.62
C LYS A 195 2.88 -9.14 -6.00
N HIS A 196 1.96 -9.08 -5.06
CA HIS A 196 1.50 -10.25 -4.31
C HIS A 196 0.13 -10.71 -4.82
N LYS A 197 -0.08 -12.02 -4.82
CA LYS A 197 -1.39 -12.58 -5.15
C LYS A 197 -2.42 -12.08 -4.13
N PRO A 198 -3.50 -11.41 -4.58
CA PRO A 198 -4.54 -10.96 -3.66
C PRO A 198 -5.28 -12.17 -3.07
N GLY A 199 -5.46 -12.17 -1.74
CA GLY A 199 -6.15 -13.24 -1.05
C GLY A 199 -7.64 -13.29 -1.43
N GLY A 200 -8.15 -14.50 -1.74
CA GLY A 200 -9.59 -14.70 -1.99
C GLY A 200 -10.12 -14.16 -3.32
N MET A 201 -9.29 -13.52 -4.15
CA MET A 201 -9.69 -12.99 -5.45
C MET A 201 -9.13 -13.83 -6.60
N SER A 202 -9.94 -14.05 -7.65
CA SER A 202 -9.45 -14.58 -8.92
C SER A 202 -8.59 -13.52 -9.59
N CYS A 203 -7.40 -13.87 -10.03
CA CYS A 203 -6.46 -12.95 -10.67
C CYS A 203 -5.66 -13.66 -11.76
N HIS A 204 -5.17 -12.88 -12.69
CA HIS A 204 -4.26 -13.31 -13.74
C HIS A 204 -2.81 -13.21 -13.29
N PHE A 205 -1.91 -13.84 -14.03
CA PHE A 205 -0.47 -13.79 -13.76
C PHE A 205 0.29 -13.44 -15.02
N MET A 206 1.07 -12.36 -14.94
CA MET A 206 2.03 -11.95 -15.96
C MET A 206 3.39 -12.59 -15.63
N PRO A 207 3.94 -13.42 -16.50
CA PRO A 207 5.18 -14.12 -16.23
C PRO A 207 6.39 -13.18 -16.20
N ALA A 208 7.39 -13.54 -15.41
CA ALA A 208 8.70 -12.91 -15.46
C ALA A 208 9.37 -13.16 -16.80
N GLY A 209 10.28 -12.28 -17.21
CA GLY A 209 11.07 -12.45 -18.42
C GLY A 209 11.59 -11.15 -18.99
N LYS A 210 12.15 -11.25 -20.20
CA LYS A 210 12.60 -10.09 -20.97
C LYS A 210 11.43 -9.47 -21.71
N TYR A 211 11.36 -8.15 -21.66
CA TYR A 211 10.32 -7.35 -22.28
C TYR A 211 10.95 -6.29 -23.18
N LEU A 212 10.44 -6.16 -24.39
CA LEU A 212 10.71 -5.02 -25.26
C LEU A 212 9.88 -3.85 -24.75
N THR A 213 10.49 -2.72 -24.48
CA THR A 213 9.88 -1.61 -23.73
C THR A 213 10.21 -0.28 -24.37
N THR A 214 9.28 0.65 -24.31
CA THR A 214 9.47 2.07 -24.65
C THR A 214 8.63 2.94 -23.75
N TYR A 215 8.98 4.23 -23.66
CA TYR A 215 8.18 5.24 -22.95
C TYR A 215 7.51 6.16 -23.96
N PHE A 216 6.21 6.35 -23.80
CA PHE A 216 5.44 7.32 -24.55
C PHE A 216 5.05 8.49 -23.63
N LYS A 217 5.44 9.72 -24.02
CA LYS A 217 5.03 10.94 -23.32
C LYS A 217 3.94 11.65 -24.13
N GLY A 218 2.82 11.92 -23.48
CA GLY A 218 1.72 12.67 -24.06
C GLY A 218 0.35 12.02 -23.84
N HIS A 219 -0.64 12.63 -24.48
CA HIS A 219 -2.02 12.13 -24.43
C HIS A 219 -2.11 10.74 -25.10
N TRP A 220 -2.67 9.77 -24.41
CA TRP A 220 -2.81 8.39 -24.84
C TRP A 220 -3.45 8.20 -26.23
N ARG A 221 -4.29 9.14 -26.70
CA ARG A 221 -4.84 9.11 -28.08
C ARG A 221 -3.75 9.11 -29.16
N ASN A 222 -2.57 9.57 -28.83
CA ASN A 222 -1.42 9.64 -29.75
C ASN A 222 -0.44 8.48 -29.57
N ILE A 223 -0.76 7.50 -28.71
CA ILE A 223 0.13 6.38 -28.35
C ILE A 223 0.51 5.48 -29.52
N GLY A 224 -0.25 5.54 -30.61
CA GLY A 224 -0.05 4.73 -31.82
C GLY A 224 1.34 4.87 -32.46
N ASP A 225 1.98 6.03 -32.33
CA ASP A 225 3.34 6.23 -32.85
C ASP A 225 4.38 5.37 -32.10
N ALA A 226 4.24 5.26 -30.79
CA ALA A 226 5.12 4.42 -29.99
C ALA A 226 4.94 2.93 -30.32
N TYR A 227 3.71 2.48 -30.53
CA TYR A 227 3.43 1.12 -30.97
C TYR A 227 4.05 0.80 -32.34
N ARG A 228 3.92 1.72 -33.31
CA ARG A 228 4.52 1.53 -34.65
C ARG A 228 6.03 1.41 -34.59
N LYS A 229 6.69 2.27 -33.80
CA LYS A 229 8.14 2.20 -33.58
C LYS A 229 8.56 0.88 -32.94
N LEU A 230 7.83 0.44 -31.91
CA LEU A 230 8.14 -0.79 -31.18
C LEU A 230 7.96 -2.04 -32.07
N LEU A 231 6.90 -2.11 -32.89
CA LEU A 231 6.69 -3.18 -33.83
C LEU A 231 7.77 -3.18 -34.94
N ALA A 232 8.09 -2.00 -35.49
CA ALA A 232 9.14 -1.90 -36.51
C ALA A 232 10.51 -2.35 -35.99
N TYR A 233 10.84 -1.99 -34.75
CA TYR A 233 12.06 -2.45 -34.06
C TYR A 233 12.07 -3.98 -33.91
N ALA A 234 10.94 -4.56 -33.46
CA ALA A 234 10.84 -6.01 -33.31
C ALA A 234 10.99 -6.75 -34.61
N ASP A 235 10.38 -6.24 -35.71
CA ASP A 235 10.50 -6.83 -37.06
C ASP A 235 11.93 -6.73 -37.59
N GLU A 236 12.59 -5.58 -37.43
CA GLU A 236 13.99 -5.37 -37.86
C GLU A 236 14.97 -6.30 -37.16
N HIS A 237 14.76 -6.55 -35.85
CA HIS A 237 15.64 -7.41 -35.04
C HIS A 237 15.12 -8.86 -34.93
N GLN A 238 14.10 -9.23 -35.70
CA GLN A 238 13.49 -10.57 -35.72
C GLN A 238 13.05 -11.10 -34.36
N ILE A 239 12.56 -10.17 -33.51
CA ILE A 239 12.09 -10.47 -32.15
C ILE A 239 10.65 -10.98 -32.21
N THR A 240 10.40 -12.17 -31.67
CA THR A 240 9.04 -12.72 -31.53
C THR A 240 8.40 -12.19 -30.24
N LEU A 241 7.32 -11.45 -30.39
CA LEU A 241 6.59 -10.82 -29.29
C LEU A 241 5.38 -11.67 -28.85
N ALA A 242 5.01 -11.53 -27.58
CA ALA A 242 3.77 -12.09 -27.03
C ALA A 242 2.53 -11.36 -27.59
N GLU A 243 1.35 -11.95 -27.33
CA GLU A 243 0.06 -11.40 -27.80
C GLU A 243 -0.46 -10.21 -26.98
N GLU A 244 0.13 -9.96 -25.82
CA GLU A 244 -0.34 -8.93 -24.89
C GLU A 244 0.72 -7.85 -24.70
N PHE A 245 0.36 -6.61 -25.02
CA PHE A 245 1.10 -5.42 -24.69
C PHE A 245 0.57 -4.84 -23.39
N LEU A 246 1.46 -4.47 -22.51
CA LEU A 246 1.17 -3.85 -21.24
C LEU A 246 1.45 -2.37 -21.30
N GLU A 247 0.47 -1.55 -20.95
CA GLU A 247 0.60 -0.12 -20.74
C GLU A 247 0.50 0.16 -19.24
N VAL A 248 1.50 0.84 -18.65
CA VAL A 248 1.49 1.23 -17.23
C VAL A 248 1.90 2.70 -17.11
N TYR A 249 1.18 3.47 -16.31
CA TYR A 249 1.54 4.86 -16.06
C TYR A 249 2.80 4.95 -15.18
N THR A 250 3.86 5.52 -15.77
CA THR A 250 5.12 5.82 -15.07
C THR A 250 5.09 7.21 -14.44
N VAL A 251 4.64 8.22 -15.21
CA VAL A 251 4.33 9.57 -14.74
C VAL A 251 2.83 9.79 -14.90
N ASP A 252 2.17 10.07 -13.80
CA ASP A 252 0.73 10.18 -13.68
C ASP A 252 0.34 11.48 -12.95
N GLN A 253 -0.92 11.60 -12.53
CA GLN A 253 -1.47 12.76 -11.84
C GLN A 253 -0.78 13.13 -10.52
N LEU A 254 0.07 12.28 -9.96
CA LEU A 254 0.89 12.62 -8.79
C LEU A 254 2.10 13.50 -9.15
N MET A 255 2.50 13.51 -10.43
CA MET A 255 3.75 14.10 -10.90
C MET A 255 3.57 15.13 -12.01
N ALA A 256 2.43 15.13 -12.69
CA ALA A 256 2.15 15.98 -13.84
C ALA A 256 0.79 16.69 -13.69
N GLU A 257 0.71 17.94 -14.14
CA GLU A 257 -0.50 18.76 -14.06
C GLU A 257 -1.43 18.51 -15.24
N THR A 258 -0.87 18.12 -16.39
CA THR A 258 -1.62 17.90 -17.64
C THR A 258 -1.38 16.51 -18.21
N VAL A 259 -2.34 16.01 -18.97
CA VAL A 259 -2.26 14.68 -19.60
C VAL A 259 -1.13 14.60 -20.64
N GLU A 260 -0.75 15.73 -21.24
CA GLU A 260 0.36 15.84 -22.18
C GLU A 260 1.73 15.58 -21.54
N GLU A 261 1.80 15.69 -20.23
CA GLU A 261 3.02 15.40 -19.45
C GLU A 261 3.07 13.97 -18.92
N TYR A 262 1.98 13.23 -19.03
CA TYR A 262 1.94 11.84 -18.59
C TYR A 262 2.91 10.99 -19.41
N VAL A 263 3.46 9.97 -18.76
CA VAL A 263 4.34 9.00 -19.39
C VAL A 263 3.77 7.60 -19.18
N THR A 264 3.49 6.95 -20.29
CA THR A 264 3.06 5.55 -20.33
C THR A 264 4.24 4.67 -20.73
N GLU A 265 4.56 3.69 -19.91
CA GLU A 265 5.46 2.61 -20.26
C GLU A 265 4.67 1.59 -21.08
N ILE A 266 5.10 1.32 -22.32
CA ILE A 266 4.56 0.27 -23.17
C ILE A 266 5.57 -0.87 -23.17
N SER A 267 5.14 -2.07 -22.82
CA SER A 267 6.02 -3.23 -22.80
C SER A 267 5.33 -4.47 -23.29
N VAL A 268 6.09 -5.34 -23.96
CA VAL A 268 5.62 -6.61 -24.48
C VAL A 268 6.67 -7.70 -24.23
N ARG A 269 6.23 -8.87 -23.78
CA ARG A 269 7.14 -9.97 -23.50
C ARG A 269 7.76 -10.53 -24.76
N ILE A 270 9.05 -10.81 -24.73
CA ILE A 270 9.78 -11.48 -25.79
C ILE A 270 9.60 -12.99 -25.64
N CYS A 271 9.16 -13.66 -26.71
CA CYS A 271 8.88 -15.11 -26.73
C CYS A 271 9.96 -15.93 -27.43
N GLY A 272 10.79 -15.31 -28.27
CA GLY A 272 11.88 -15.94 -29.02
C GLY A 272 12.67 -14.90 -29.82
N GLY A 273 13.85 -15.25 -30.24
CA GLY A 273 14.78 -14.42 -31.01
C GLY A 273 16.20 -14.64 -30.49
N ASP A 274 17.20 -14.37 -31.35
CA ASP A 274 18.61 -14.38 -30.96
C ASP A 274 18.89 -13.18 -30.04
N MET A 275 19.15 -13.46 -28.75
CA MET A 275 19.18 -12.49 -27.70
C MET A 275 20.57 -12.16 -27.18
N ASP A 276 21.62 -12.68 -27.81
CA ASP A 276 23.01 -12.53 -27.36
C ASP A 276 23.68 -11.22 -27.86
N GLU A 277 22.99 -10.42 -28.68
CA GLU A 277 23.52 -9.16 -29.24
C GLU A 277 22.69 -7.88 -28.93
N LEU A 278 21.66 -7.94 -28.04
CA LEU A 278 20.80 -6.79 -27.72
C LEU A 278 21.09 -6.18 -26.35
#